data_06c8fcc69e25e015608fa390ae4fc04c
#
_entry.id   06c8fcc69e25e015608fa390ae4fc04c
#
_cell.length_a   1.000
_cell.length_b   1.000
_cell.length_c   1.000
_cell.angle_alpha   90.00
_cell.angle_beta   90.00
_cell.angle_gamma   90.00
#
_symmetry.space_group_name_H-M   'P 1'
#
loop_
_entity.id
_entity.type
_entity.pdbx_description
1 polymer ?
#
loop_
_entity_poly.entity_id
_entity_poly.type
_entity_poly.pdbx_seq_one_letter_code
_entity_poly.pdbx_strand_id
1 'polypeptide(L)'
;SAASDVYKRQYIKIGMELFYAEGPQIVKIIKSLGHKIFLDLKLHDIPNTVKKSIKVLTAFGIDMLNVHSSGGIKMMKYATEGVIEACNEYNLRKPTLIGVTQLTSTDQNMLRDELMIDADINDVVLSYAKNAHISGLDGVVCSALESNIIHGSISSDFLTITPGIRLNGDDKGDQKRVVTPRKARELGSDYIVVGRSITKANDPLLSYEKCINEFLSLIHI
;
A
#
# COMPACT_ATOMS: atom_id res chain seq x y z
N SER A 1 -15.18 1.85 -22.46
CA SER A 1 -16.03 2.83 -21.76
C SER A 1 -15.32 3.25 -20.45
N ALA A 2 -15.59 4.47 -19.97
CA ALA A 2 -14.95 5.00 -18.73
C ALA A 2 -15.09 4.03 -17.54
N ALA A 3 -16.21 3.32 -17.40
CA ALA A 3 -16.41 2.29 -16.38
C ALA A 3 -15.39 1.15 -16.49
N SER A 4 -15.09 0.66 -17.71
CA SER A 4 -14.12 -0.44 -17.88
C SER A 4 -12.69 -0.03 -17.52
N ASP A 5 -12.33 1.25 -17.63
CA ASP A 5 -11.00 1.75 -17.29
C ASP A 5 -10.82 1.98 -15.80
N VAL A 6 -11.89 2.26 -15.06
CA VAL A 6 -11.88 2.32 -13.59
C VAL A 6 -11.56 0.94 -13.01
N TYR A 7 -12.20 -0.12 -13.51
CA TYR A 7 -11.94 -1.49 -13.03
C TYR A 7 -10.51 -1.97 -13.33
N LYS A 8 -9.90 -1.51 -14.43
CA LYS A 8 -8.50 -1.86 -14.78
C LYS A 8 -7.45 -1.26 -13.85
N ARG A 9 -7.78 -0.22 -13.09
CA ARG A 9 -6.87 0.43 -12.13
C ARG A 9 -6.94 -0.16 -10.73
N GLN A 10 -7.85 -1.10 -10.49
CA GLN A 10 -8.08 -1.65 -9.16
C GLN A 10 -7.23 -2.88 -8.89
N TYR A 11 -6.91 -3.04 -7.60
CA TYR A 11 -6.15 -4.17 -7.08
C TYR A 11 -6.97 -4.91 -6.04
N ILE A 12 -6.90 -6.23 -6.04
CA ILE A 12 -7.33 -7.04 -4.90
C ILE A 12 -6.13 -7.17 -3.97
N LYS A 13 -6.29 -6.69 -2.75
CA LYS A 13 -5.27 -6.80 -1.71
C LYS A 13 -5.34 -8.17 -1.05
N ILE A 14 -4.25 -8.92 -1.11
CA ILE A 14 -4.05 -10.16 -0.36
C ILE A 14 -3.14 -9.84 0.83
N GLY A 15 -3.69 -9.89 2.04
CA GLY A 15 -2.94 -9.67 3.28
C GLY A 15 -2.29 -10.94 3.82
N MET A 16 -1.55 -10.81 4.91
CA MET A 16 -0.81 -11.89 5.57
C MET A 16 -1.71 -13.07 5.94
N GLU A 17 -2.85 -12.81 6.59
CA GLU A 17 -3.77 -13.85 7.05
C GLU A 17 -4.20 -14.78 5.92
N LEU A 18 -4.73 -14.21 4.83
CA LEU A 18 -5.18 -15.00 3.68
C LEU A 18 -4.02 -15.69 2.96
N PHE A 19 -2.89 -15.00 2.79
CA PHE A 19 -1.73 -15.59 2.13
C PHE A 19 -1.12 -16.74 2.92
N TYR A 20 -1.04 -16.63 4.24
CA TYR A 20 -0.51 -17.71 5.10
C TYR A 20 -1.48 -18.88 5.23
N ALA A 21 -2.79 -18.65 5.17
CA ALA A 21 -3.78 -19.72 5.18
C ALA A 21 -3.80 -20.52 3.87
N GLU A 22 -3.79 -19.84 2.73
CA GLU A 22 -4.03 -20.43 1.41
C GLU A 22 -2.71 -20.65 0.60
N GLY A 23 -1.62 -20.06 1.04
CA GLY A 23 -0.35 -20.10 0.32
C GLY A 23 -0.38 -19.39 -1.03
N PRO A 24 0.63 -19.65 -1.91
CA PRO A 24 0.72 -19.00 -3.22
C PRO A 24 -0.43 -19.34 -4.19
N GLN A 25 -1.22 -20.35 -3.89
CA GLN A 25 -2.35 -20.74 -4.75
C GLN A 25 -3.40 -19.66 -4.86
N ILE A 26 -3.64 -18.89 -3.78
CA ILE A 26 -4.61 -17.78 -3.80
C ILE A 26 -4.23 -16.72 -4.85
N VAL A 27 -2.94 -16.48 -5.07
CA VAL A 27 -2.46 -15.56 -6.10
C VAL A 27 -2.87 -16.05 -7.48
N LYS A 28 -2.66 -17.34 -7.77
CA LYS A 28 -3.03 -17.93 -9.06
C LYS A 28 -4.54 -17.87 -9.32
N ILE A 29 -5.34 -18.15 -8.30
CA ILE A 29 -6.81 -18.09 -8.38
C ILE A 29 -7.25 -16.66 -8.72
N ILE A 30 -6.80 -15.66 -7.98
CA ILE A 30 -7.18 -14.25 -8.20
C ILE A 30 -6.70 -13.75 -9.57
N LYS A 31 -5.49 -14.14 -9.99
CA LYS A 31 -4.97 -13.78 -11.33
C LYS A 31 -5.81 -14.43 -12.45
N SER A 32 -6.26 -15.68 -12.29
CA SER A 32 -7.09 -16.35 -13.30
C SER A 32 -8.46 -15.70 -13.49
N LEU A 33 -8.94 -14.96 -12.47
CA LEU A 33 -10.14 -14.13 -12.55
C LEU A 33 -9.90 -12.76 -13.23
N GLY A 34 -8.67 -12.48 -13.68
CA GLY A 34 -8.32 -11.25 -14.41
C GLY A 34 -8.01 -10.04 -13.52
N HIS A 35 -7.87 -10.23 -12.22
CA HIS A 35 -7.61 -9.13 -11.29
C HIS A 35 -6.12 -8.81 -11.15
N LYS A 36 -5.82 -7.53 -10.89
CA LYS A 36 -4.51 -7.09 -10.39
C LYS A 36 -4.41 -7.39 -8.90
N ILE A 37 -3.21 -7.74 -8.46
CA ILE A 37 -2.95 -8.11 -7.05
C ILE A 37 -2.00 -7.13 -6.39
N PHE A 38 -2.42 -6.61 -5.24
CA PHE A 38 -1.54 -6.03 -4.24
C PHE A 38 -1.27 -7.06 -3.13
N LEU A 39 -0.07 -7.64 -3.12
CA LEU A 39 0.35 -8.57 -2.08
C LEU A 39 0.97 -7.81 -0.91
N ASP A 40 0.21 -7.72 0.19
CA ASP A 40 0.49 -6.90 1.36
C ASP A 40 1.06 -7.73 2.52
N LEU A 41 2.33 -8.16 2.38
CA LEU A 41 3.03 -8.99 3.37
C LEU A 41 4.01 -8.18 4.24
N LYS A 42 4.31 -6.94 3.87
CA LYS A 42 5.19 -6.03 4.62
C LYS A 42 6.53 -6.67 4.98
N LEU A 43 7.26 -7.18 3.98
CA LEU A 43 8.53 -7.87 4.20
C LEU A 43 9.50 -7.00 4.99
N HIS A 44 10.06 -7.60 6.05
CA HIS A 44 11.01 -6.94 6.92
C HIS A 44 11.97 -8.01 7.49
N ASP A 45 13.18 -8.04 6.95
CA ASP A 45 14.24 -9.00 7.33
C ASP A 45 15.59 -8.43 6.88
N ILE A 46 16.69 -9.15 7.11
CA ILE A 46 17.99 -8.76 6.59
C ILE A 46 17.97 -8.63 5.06
N PRO A 47 18.77 -7.72 4.48
CA PRO A 47 18.66 -7.34 3.06
C PRO A 47 18.62 -8.50 2.07
N ASN A 48 19.51 -9.50 2.24
CA ASN A 48 19.57 -10.63 1.31
C ASN A 48 18.32 -11.53 1.38
N THR A 49 17.75 -11.72 2.55
CA THR A 49 16.49 -12.47 2.72
C THR A 49 15.34 -11.76 2.03
N VAL A 50 15.23 -10.44 2.23
CA VAL A 50 14.20 -9.63 1.55
C VAL A 50 14.37 -9.69 0.03
N LYS A 51 15.59 -9.53 -0.50
CA LYS A 51 15.88 -9.65 -1.93
C LYS A 51 15.37 -10.95 -2.52
N LYS A 52 15.76 -12.08 -1.90
CA LYS A 52 15.35 -13.43 -2.36
C LYS A 52 13.85 -13.64 -2.26
N SER A 53 13.22 -13.18 -1.18
CA SER A 53 11.78 -13.28 -0.99
C SER A 53 11.00 -12.44 -2.03
N ILE A 54 11.41 -11.19 -2.27
CA ILE A 54 10.83 -10.32 -3.31
C ILE A 54 10.98 -10.96 -4.69
N LYS A 55 12.14 -11.54 -5.01
CA LYS A 55 12.36 -12.24 -6.28
C LYS A 55 11.35 -13.37 -6.48
N VAL A 56 11.15 -14.21 -5.47
CA VAL A 56 10.17 -15.32 -5.49
C VAL A 56 8.74 -14.78 -5.66
N LEU A 57 8.36 -13.76 -4.88
CA LEU A 57 7.02 -13.19 -4.94
C LEU A 57 6.73 -12.49 -6.28
N THR A 58 7.72 -11.80 -6.83
CA THR A 58 7.61 -11.18 -8.17
C THR A 58 7.36 -12.23 -9.25
N ALA A 59 7.99 -13.40 -9.14
CA ALA A 59 7.79 -14.51 -10.10
C ALA A 59 6.35 -15.04 -10.14
N PHE A 60 5.51 -14.77 -9.15
CA PHE A 60 4.10 -15.08 -9.18
C PHE A 60 3.26 -14.12 -10.07
N GLY A 61 3.89 -13.14 -10.71
CA GLY A 61 3.21 -12.15 -11.55
C GLY A 61 2.34 -11.16 -10.79
N ILE A 62 2.77 -10.79 -9.59
CA ILE A 62 2.09 -9.81 -8.72
C ILE A 62 2.25 -8.41 -9.30
N ASP A 63 1.24 -7.57 -9.12
CA ASP A 63 1.22 -6.21 -9.69
C ASP A 63 1.70 -5.13 -8.71
N MET A 64 1.60 -5.38 -7.40
CA MET A 64 2.10 -4.49 -6.34
C MET A 64 2.58 -5.30 -5.13
N LEU A 65 3.75 -4.93 -4.59
CA LEU A 65 4.42 -5.56 -3.44
C LEU A 65 4.83 -4.50 -2.42
N ASN A 66 4.97 -4.88 -1.16
CA ASN A 66 5.51 -3.98 -0.16
C ASN A 66 6.59 -4.58 0.73
N VAL A 67 7.42 -3.68 1.26
CA VAL A 67 8.40 -3.93 2.32
C VAL A 67 8.22 -2.91 3.42
N HIS A 68 8.76 -3.14 4.61
CA HIS A 68 8.73 -2.14 5.69
C HIS A 68 9.90 -1.16 5.55
N SER A 69 9.62 0.16 5.53
CA SER A 69 10.67 1.19 5.37
C SER A 69 11.62 1.26 6.57
N SER A 70 11.18 0.81 7.75
CA SER A 70 12.02 0.70 8.95
C SER A 70 13.19 -0.27 8.81
N GLY A 71 13.19 -1.14 7.79
CA GLY A 71 14.33 -1.99 7.44
C GLY A 71 15.54 -1.22 6.87
N GLY A 72 15.37 0.08 6.59
CA GLY A 72 16.42 0.98 6.13
C GLY A 72 16.74 0.89 4.64
N ILE A 73 17.56 1.84 4.18
CA ILE A 73 17.91 2.03 2.77
C ILE A 73 18.49 0.75 2.14
N LYS A 74 19.40 0.07 2.84
CA LYS A 74 20.05 -1.12 2.29
C LYS A 74 19.05 -2.26 2.02
N MET A 75 18.13 -2.51 2.97
CA MET A 75 17.10 -3.53 2.79
C MET A 75 16.17 -3.19 1.61
N MET A 76 15.73 -1.94 1.51
CA MET A 76 14.87 -1.49 0.43
C MET A 76 15.54 -1.52 -0.95
N LYS A 77 16.84 -1.16 -1.05
CA LYS A 77 17.63 -1.33 -2.29
C LYS A 77 17.71 -2.78 -2.72
N TYR A 78 17.94 -3.69 -1.78
CA TYR A 78 17.95 -5.12 -2.06
C TYR A 78 16.57 -5.64 -2.53
N ALA A 79 15.47 -5.09 -1.98
CA ALA A 79 14.14 -5.40 -2.48
C ALA A 79 13.97 -4.96 -3.96
N THR A 80 14.42 -3.75 -4.31
CA THR A 80 14.41 -3.24 -5.69
C THR A 80 15.24 -4.13 -6.62
N GLU A 81 16.43 -4.55 -6.20
CA GLU A 81 17.26 -5.51 -6.95
C GLU A 81 16.54 -6.84 -7.17
N GLY A 82 15.85 -7.37 -6.14
CA GLY A 82 15.08 -8.62 -6.25
C GLY A 82 13.95 -8.54 -7.28
N VAL A 83 13.26 -7.39 -7.37
CA VAL A 83 12.26 -7.12 -8.43
C VAL A 83 12.93 -7.14 -9.81
N ILE A 84 14.04 -6.41 -9.98
CA ILE A 84 14.74 -6.30 -11.27
C ILE A 84 15.24 -7.68 -11.74
N GLU A 85 15.86 -8.45 -10.84
CA GLU A 85 16.33 -9.79 -11.16
C GLU A 85 15.19 -10.72 -11.60
N ALA A 86 14.06 -10.72 -10.89
CA ALA A 86 12.91 -11.54 -11.26
C ALA A 86 12.32 -11.13 -12.63
N CYS A 87 12.18 -9.82 -12.87
CA CYS A 87 11.65 -9.31 -14.13
C CYS A 87 12.53 -9.73 -15.31
N ASN A 88 13.85 -9.65 -15.15
CA ASN A 88 14.80 -10.06 -16.20
C ASN A 88 14.79 -11.58 -16.42
N GLU A 89 14.78 -12.36 -15.35
CA GLU A 89 14.85 -13.83 -15.43
C GLU A 89 13.58 -14.45 -16.02
N TYR A 90 12.41 -13.92 -15.65
CA TYR A 90 11.12 -14.48 -16.05
C TYR A 90 10.39 -13.66 -17.13
N ASN A 91 11.03 -12.62 -17.68
CA ASN A 91 10.44 -11.71 -18.67
C ASN A 91 9.09 -11.13 -18.21
N LEU A 92 9.06 -10.59 -16.97
CA LEU A 92 7.86 -10.06 -16.35
C LEU A 92 7.82 -8.53 -16.43
N ARG A 93 6.58 -8.01 -16.44
CA ARG A 93 6.36 -6.58 -16.18
C ARG A 93 6.75 -6.25 -14.73
N LYS A 94 7.50 -5.17 -14.54
CA LYS A 94 7.88 -4.69 -13.20
C LYS A 94 6.61 -4.40 -12.36
N PRO A 95 6.45 -5.03 -11.19
CA PRO A 95 5.41 -4.66 -10.24
C PRO A 95 5.75 -3.31 -9.58
N THR A 96 4.74 -2.63 -9.05
CA THR A 96 4.92 -1.48 -8.17
C THR A 96 5.48 -1.96 -6.83
N LEU A 97 6.65 -1.49 -6.42
CA LEU A 97 7.26 -1.79 -5.12
C LEU A 97 7.14 -0.57 -4.20
N ILE A 98 6.50 -0.75 -3.03
CA ILE A 98 6.20 0.35 -2.11
C ILE A 98 6.74 0.07 -0.69
N GLY A 99 7.07 1.13 0.04
CA GLY A 99 7.54 1.06 1.41
C GLY A 99 6.45 1.40 2.43
N VAL A 100 6.24 0.57 3.45
CA VAL A 100 5.35 0.93 4.56
C VAL A 100 6.09 1.86 5.51
N THR A 101 5.59 3.09 5.70
CA THR A 101 6.20 4.08 6.59
C THR A 101 5.88 3.76 8.05
N GLN A 102 4.75 4.24 8.56
CA GLN A 102 4.23 3.87 9.88
C GLN A 102 2.81 3.32 9.74
N LEU A 103 2.47 2.34 10.56
CA LEU A 103 1.13 1.76 10.56
C LEU A 103 0.10 2.80 11.03
N THR A 104 -1.12 2.73 10.50
CA THR A 104 -2.20 3.65 10.90
C THR A 104 -2.68 3.44 12.35
N SER A 105 -2.23 2.37 13.01
CA SER A 105 -2.38 2.12 14.45
C SER A 105 -1.32 2.82 15.31
N THR A 106 -0.18 3.22 14.71
CA THR A 106 0.88 3.94 15.43
C THR A 106 0.47 5.39 15.68
N ASP A 107 0.55 5.83 16.92
CA ASP A 107 0.43 7.23 17.33
C ASP A 107 1.75 7.74 17.91
N GLN A 108 1.77 9.02 18.30
CA GLN A 108 2.96 9.68 18.82
C GLN A 108 3.47 9.04 20.11
N ASN A 109 2.58 8.58 21.00
CA ASN A 109 2.98 7.94 22.25
C ASN A 109 3.63 6.58 22.01
N MET A 110 3.02 5.74 21.16
CA MET A 110 3.58 4.45 20.76
C MET A 110 4.95 4.64 20.08
N LEU A 111 5.08 5.66 19.21
CA LEU A 111 6.34 5.94 18.51
C LEU A 111 7.47 6.24 19.51
N ARG A 112 7.20 7.11 20.49
CA ARG A 112 8.18 7.53 21.50
C ARG A 112 8.42 6.46 22.56
N ASP A 113 7.36 5.92 23.15
CA ASP A 113 7.45 5.14 24.39
C ASP A 113 7.70 3.65 24.15
N GLU A 114 7.20 3.10 23.02
CA GLU A 114 7.35 1.69 22.69
C GLU A 114 8.39 1.44 21.59
N LEU A 115 8.42 2.29 20.55
CA LEU A 115 9.39 2.17 19.47
C LEU A 115 10.69 2.94 19.72
N MET A 116 10.75 3.71 20.82
CA MET A 116 11.93 4.49 21.24
C MET A 116 12.42 5.48 20.18
N ILE A 117 11.50 6.07 19.43
CA ILE A 117 11.78 7.07 18.41
C ILE A 117 11.33 8.44 18.94
N ASP A 118 12.28 9.24 19.38
CA ASP A 118 12.03 10.59 19.91
C ASP A 118 12.01 11.64 18.79
N ALA A 119 10.96 11.57 17.96
CA ALA A 119 10.69 12.49 16.87
C ALA A 119 9.19 12.62 16.60
N ASP A 120 8.77 13.68 15.92
CA ASP A 120 7.38 13.82 15.47
C ASP A 120 7.04 12.72 14.44
N ILE A 121 5.84 12.17 14.53
CA ILE A 121 5.41 11.07 13.66
C ILE A 121 5.42 11.45 12.18
N ASN A 122 5.11 12.70 11.82
CA ASN A 122 5.14 13.17 10.45
C ASN A 122 6.58 13.26 9.92
N ASP A 123 7.53 13.67 10.78
CA ASP A 123 8.96 13.72 10.44
C ASP A 123 9.51 12.32 10.20
N VAL A 124 9.13 11.34 11.03
CA VAL A 124 9.50 9.92 10.85
C VAL A 124 8.94 9.37 9.56
N VAL A 125 7.65 9.60 9.30
CA VAL A 125 6.99 9.17 8.05
C VAL A 125 7.67 9.78 6.83
N LEU A 126 7.94 11.08 6.85
CA LEU A 126 8.63 11.77 5.76
C LEU A 126 10.06 11.26 5.54
N SER A 127 10.80 11.02 6.63
CA SER A 127 12.14 10.44 6.57
C SER A 127 12.12 9.04 5.94
N TYR A 128 11.17 8.20 6.34
CA TYR A 128 10.99 6.85 5.77
C TYR A 128 10.58 6.90 4.29
N ALA A 129 9.72 7.84 3.92
CA ALA A 129 9.31 8.04 2.53
C ALA A 129 10.49 8.50 1.65
N LYS A 130 11.34 9.42 2.13
CA LYS A 130 12.58 9.83 1.45
C LYS A 130 13.55 8.67 1.28
N ASN A 131 13.73 7.86 2.31
CA ASN A 131 14.58 6.66 2.25
C ASN A 131 14.05 5.63 1.24
N ALA A 132 12.73 5.46 1.16
CA ALA A 132 12.09 4.60 0.17
C ALA A 132 12.33 5.12 -1.25
N HIS A 133 12.16 6.41 -1.49
CA HIS A 133 12.43 7.04 -2.79
C HIS A 133 13.90 6.88 -3.22
N ILE A 134 14.86 7.18 -2.33
CA ILE A 134 16.31 7.01 -2.59
C ILE A 134 16.67 5.53 -2.86
N SER A 135 15.88 4.61 -2.34
CA SER A 135 16.07 3.17 -2.55
C SER A 135 15.47 2.65 -3.86
N GLY A 136 14.82 3.53 -4.64
CA GLY A 136 14.20 3.17 -5.92
C GLY A 136 12.83 2.51 -5.80
N LEU A 137 12.13 2.69 -4.67
CA LEU A 137 10.74 2.29 -4.53
C LEU A 137 9.84 3.27 -5.29
N ASP A 138 8.69 2.79 -5.74
CA ASP A 138 7.74 3.55 -6.56
C ASP A 138 6.77 4.40 -5.72
N GLY A 139 6.72 4.18 -4.40
CA GLY A 139 5.83 4.89 -3.48
C GLY A 139 5.86 4.34 -2.06
N VAL A 140 4.91 4.78 -1.26
CA VAL A 140 4.76 4.36 0.13
C VAL A 140 3.32 4.07 0.54
N VAL A 141 3.16 3.22 1.56
CA VAL A 141 1.93 3.13 2.36
C VAL A 141 2.05 4.11 3.51
N CYS A 142 1.11 5.04 3.61
CA CYS A 142 1.06 6.08 4.64
C CYS A 142 -0.39 6.42 4.99
N SER A 143 -0.62 7.25 6.00
CA SER A 143 -1.95 7.83 6.23
C SER A 143 -2.28 8.85 5.13
N ALA A 144 -3.55 8.99 4.79
CA ALA A 144 -3.99 10.04 3.84
C ALA A 144 -3.61 11.45 4.32
N LEU A 145 -3.49 11.65 5.63
CA LEU A 145 -3.08 12.92 6.23
C LEU A 145 -1.64 13.33 5.85
N GLU A 146 -0.82 12.37 5.41
CA GLU A 146 0.59 12.55 5.09
C GLU A 146 0.84 12.69 3.57
N SER A 147 -0.15 12.41 2.72
CA SER A 147 0.02 12.37 1.25
C SER A 147 0.54 13.69 0.67
N ASN A 148 -0.06 14.82 1.04
CA ASN A 148 0.36 16.13 0.54
C ASN A 148 1.80 16.50 0.96
N ILE A 149 2.22 16.16 2.19
CA ILE A 149 3.57 16.42 2.69
C ILE A 149 4.58 15.58 1.90
N ILE A 150 4.25 14.31 1.63
CA ILE A 150 5.11 13.40 0.86
C ILE A 150 5.27 13.91 -0.57
N HIS A 151 4.18 14.24 -1.26
CA HIS A 151 4.23 14.78 -2.62
C HIS A 151 5.01 16.10 -2.70
N GLY A 152 4.76 17.03 -1.79
CA GLY A 152 5.45 18.31 -1.75
C GLY A 152 6.95 18.22 -1.42
N SER A 153 7.38 17.18 -0.72
CA SER A 153 8.77 17.02 -0.27
C SER A 153 9.61 16.06 -1.12
N ILE A 154 8.99 15.21 -1.92
CA ILE A 154 9.68 14.18 -2.73
C ILE A 154 9.36 14.38 -4.21
N SER A 155 8.16 14.02 -4.66
CA SER A 155 7.67 14.16 -6.02
C SER A 155 6.18 13.87 -6.09
N SER A 156 5.47 14.53 -7.00
CA SER A 156 4.06 14.21 -7.32
C SER A 156 3.88 12.83 -7.93
N ASP A 157 4.93 12.23 -8.50
CA ASP A 157 4.90 10.91 -9.10
C ASP A 157 5.21 9.78 -8.11
N PHE A 158 5.63 10.13 -6.88
CA PHE A 158 5.91 9.16 -5.83
C PHE A 158 4.63 8.75 -5.13
N LEU A 159 4.15 7.54 -5.42
CA LEU A 159 2.81 7.08 -5.07
C LEU A 159 2.53 7.03 -3.57
N THR A 160 1.34 7.45 -3.18
CA THR A 160 0.81 7.31 -1.83
C THR A 160 -0.38 6.34 -1.83
N ILE A 161 -0.22 5.22 -1.11
CA ILE A 161 -1.23 4.18 -0.93
C ILE A 161 -1.75 4.27 0.50
N THR A 162 -3.02 4.63 0.68
CA THR A 162 -3.53 5.05 1.98
C THR A 162 -4.60 4.10 2.53
N PRO A 163 -4.27 3.27 3.53
CA PRO A 163 -5.23 2.55 4.36
C PRO A 163 -5.90 3.50 5.37
N GLY A 164 -6.76 2.96 6.22
CA GLY A 164 -7.47 3.79 7.20
C GLY A 164 -8.70 4.47 6.60
N ILE A 165 -9.27 3.90 5.56
CA ILE A 165 -10.45 4.44 4.89
C ILE A 165 -11.72 3.87 5.50
N ARG A 166 -12.66 4.76 5.83
CA ARG A 166 -13.99 4.43 6.36
C ARG A 166 -15.07 5.25 5.67
N LEU A 167 -16.20 4.63 5.38
CA LEU A 167 -17.39 5.36 4.99
C LEU A 167 -17.99 6.08 6.21
N ASN A 168 -18.77 7.14 5.96
CA ASN A 168 -19.45 7.84 7.02
C ASN A 168 -20.37 6.89 7.81
N GLY A 169 -20.21 6.84 9.14
CA GLY A 169 -20.97 5.97 10.03
C GLY A 169 -20.30 4.63 10.35
N ASP A 170 -19.20 4.28 9.69
CA ASP A 170 -18.47 3.05 9.98
C ASP A 170 -17.66 3.14 11.30
N ASP A 171 -17.52 2.00 11.96
CA ASP A 171 -16.64 1.87 13.13
C ASP A 171 -15.16 2.04 12.73
N LYS A 172 -14.43 2.84 13.51
CA LYS A 172 -12.99 3.07 13.33
C LYS A 172 -12.17 1.81 13.65
N GLY A 173 -12.64 0.98 14.58
CA GLY A 173 -11.94 -0.22 15.05
C GLY A 173 -10.58 0.12 15.66
N ASP A 174 -9.56 -0.63 15.27
CA ASP A 174 -8.17 -0.53 15.73
C ASP A 174 -7.36 0.62 15.06
N GLN A 175 -7.97 1.37 14.13
CA GLN A 175 -7.27 2.43 13.41
C GLN A 175 -7.50 3.80 14.07
N LYS A 176 -6.40 4.51 14.35
CA LYS A 176 -6.43 5.83 14.98
C LYS A 176 -6.52 6.97 13.97
N ARG A 177 -5.99 6.78 12.76
CA ARG A 177 -5.90 7.79 11.70
C ARG A 177 -6.78 7.37 10.52
N VAL A 178 -8.07 7.70 10.57
CA VAL A 178 -9.07 7.33 9.57
C VAL A 178 -9.65 8.55 8.86
N VAL A 179 -9.94 8.39 7.57
CA VAL A 179 -10.61 9.40 6.73
C VAL A 179 -11.62 8.73 5.80
N THR A 180 -12.53 9.53 5.21
CA THR A 180 -13.44 9.03 4.16
C THR A 180 -12.72 8.92 2.81
N PRO A 181 -13.25 8.16 1.83
CA PRO A 181 -12.67 8.10 0.49
C PRO A 181 -12.52 9.47 -0.16
N ARG A 182 -13.55 10.32 -0.05
CA ARG A 182 -13.52 11.73 -0.53
C ARG A 182 -12.39 12.51 0.13
N LYS A 183 -12.28 12.43 1.46
CA LYS A 183 -11.24 13.17 2.19
C LYS A 183 -9.84 12.69 1.82
N ALA A 184 -9.64 11.39 1.62
CA ALA A 184 -8.36 10.85 1.14
C ALA A 184 -7.98 11.44 -0.23
N ARG A 185 -8.96 11.55 -1.15
CA ARG A 185 -8.74 12.19 -2.46
C ARG A 185 -8.37 13.67 -2.34
N GLU A 186 -9.08 14.43 -1.52
CA GLU A 186 -8.80 15.86 -1.25
C GLU A 186 -7.38 16.06 -0.68
N LEU A 187 -6.91 15.10 0.12
CA LEU A 187 -5.57 15.09 0.70
C LEU A 187 -4.48 14.56 -0.24
N GLY A 188 -4.82 14.26 -1.49
CA GLY A 188 -3.86 13.88 -2.52
C GLY A 188 -3.47 12.40 -2.53
N SER A 189 -4.24 11.51 -1.90
CA SER A 189 -3.97 10.06 -2.00
C SER A 189 -4.11 9.56 -3.44
N ASP A 190 -3.13 8.79 -3.94
CA ASP A 190 -3.18 8.19 -5.27
C ASP A 190 -4.02 6.92 -5.28
N TYR A 191 -3.89 6.11 -4.23
CA TYR A 191 -4.67 4.89 -4.00
C TYR A 191 -5.20 4.85 -2.58
N ILE A 192 -6.39 4.28 -2.42
CA ILE A 192 -6.98 3.97 -1.12
C ILE A 192 -7.07 2.47 -0.92
N VAL A 193 -6.85 2.01 0.32
CA VAL A 193 -7.07 0.61 0.71
C VAL A 193 -8.31 0.54 1.59
N VAL A 194 -9.37 -0.07 1.06
CA VAL A 194 -10.65 -0.22 1.75
C VAL A 194 -10.86 -1.69 2.09
N GLY A 195 -11.01 -2.00 3.36
CA GLY A 195 -11.23 -3.36 3.84
C GLY A 195 -12.64 -3.51 4.43
N ARG A 196 -12.75 -3.42 5.76
CA ARG A 196 -13.97 -3.71 6.54
C ARG A 196 -15.21 -2.95 6.09
N SER A 197 -15.07 -1.71 5.63
CA SER A 197 -16.18 -0.92 5.07
C SER A 197 -16.86 -1.59 3.86
N ILE A 198 -16.16 -2.48 3.17
CA ILE A 198 -16.71 -3.29 2.07
C ILE A 198 -16.99 -4.71 2.56
N THR A 199 -15.98 -5.39 3.13
CA THR A 199 -16.06 -6.84 3.41
C THR A 199 -17.01 -7.21 4.55
N LYS A 200 -17.36 -6.27 5.43
CA LYS A 200 -18.32 -6.44 6.53
C LYS A 200 -19.63 -5.68 6.32
N ALA A 201 -19.81 -5.06 5.16
CA ALA A 201 -21.06 -4.37 4.84
C ALA A 201 -22.20 -5.36 4.58
N ASN A 202 -23.43 -4.96 4.88
CA ASN A 202 -24.63 -5.74 4.53
C ASN A 202 -24.76 -5.94 3.01
N ASP A 203 -24.35 -4.93 2.23
CA ASP A 203 -24.23 -4.98 0.78
C ASP A 203 -22.80 -4.54 0.37
N PRO A 204 -21.89 -5.51 0.16
CA PRO A 204 -20.50 -5.21 -0.20
C PRO A 204 -20.36 -4.51 -1.55
N LEU A 205 -21.24 -4.82 -2.52
CA LEU A 205 -21.20 -4.21 -3.86
C LEU A 205 -21.55 -2.73 -3.78
N LEU A 206 -22.66 -2.40 -3.13
CA LEU A 206 -23.09 -1.01 -2.94
C LEU A 206 -22.04 -0.19 -2.16
N SER A 207 -21.44 -0.77 -1.13
CA SER A 207 -20.38 -0.11 -0.35
C SER A 207 -19.13 0.14 -1.20
N TYR A 208 -18.76 -0.81 -2.04
CA TYR A 208 -17.66 -0.68 -2.99
C TYR A 208 -17.92 0.44 -4.00
N GLU A 209 -19.09 0.47 -4.64
CA GLU A 209 -19.49 1.53 -5.58
C GLU A 209 -19.47 2.91 -4.92
N LYS A 210 -19.95 3.00 -3.68
CA LYS A 210 -19.92 4.25 -2.90
C LYS A 210 -18.48 4.72 -2.65
N CYS A 211 -17.58 3.82 -2.26
CA CYS A 211 -16.15 4.16 -2.07
C CYS A 211 -15.52 4.69 -3.36
N ILE A 212 -15.78 4.04 -4.51
CA ILE A 212 -15.27 4.47 -5.82
C ILE A 212 -15.81 5.84 -6.18
N ASN A 213 -17.13 6.03 -6.08
CA ASN A 213 -17.76 7.28 -6.43
C ASN A 213 -17.26 8.44 -5.56
N GLU A 214 -17.10 8.23 -4.25
CA GLU A 214 -16.56 9.25 -3.35
C GLU A 214 -15.09 9.58 -3.66
N PHE A 215 -14.26 8.59 -4.03
CA PHE A 215 -12.86 8.81 -4.32
C PHE A 215 -12.61 9.41 -5.70
N LEU A 216 -13.43 9.06 -6.71
CA LEU A 216 -13.24 9.50 -8.10
C LEU A 216 -14.08 10.73 -8.47
N SER A 217 -15.13 11.07 -7.71
CA SER A 217 -16.10 12.12 -8.08
C SER A 217 -15.53 13.54 -8.15
N LEU A 218 -14.31 13.78 -7.67
CA LEU A 218 -13.63 15.08 -7.80
C LEU A 218 -12.98 15.31 -9.18
N ILE A 219 -13.09 14.34 -10.10
CA ILE A 219 -12.53 14.46 -11.46
C ILE A 219 -13.49 15.16 -12.43
N HIS A 220 -14.72 15.50 -12.00
CA HIS A 220 -15.76 16.08 -12.84
C HIS A 220 -16.28 17.43 -12.29
N ILE A 221 -15.37 18.37 -12.03
CA ILE A 221 -15.76 19.79 -11.93
C ILE A 221 -14.84 20.62 -12.80
#